data_cbc8f24f4cd362a08f8de86bf85b0098
#
_entry.id   cbc8f24f4cd362a08f8de86bf85b0098
#
_cell.length_a   1.000
_cell.length_b   1.000
_cell.length_c   1.000
_cell.angle_alpha   90.00
_cell.angle_beta   90.00
_cell.angle_gamma   90.00
#
_symmetry.space_group_name_H-M   'P 1'
#
loop_
_entity.id
_entity.type
_entity.pdbx_description
1 polymer ?
#
loop_
_entity_poly.entity_id
_entity_poly.type
_entity_poly.pdbx_seq_one_letter_code
_entity_poly.pdbx_strand_id
1 'polypeptide(L)'
;MFTIISILGSFKKPTPKVVEKIPIPTSRPTEKKKDAFEEKNFDSFIDIVNNRPTPALEDATKRQELISSLGNKTGILMQNDSIQISYLKGVNDFEVEILTNDVAKAQSEAVAYFTEKGFSKDGICKLPLFFFASPQVYDHLQANNQTLKATPEFCEKK
;
A
#
# COMPACT_ATOMS: atom_id res chain seq x y z
N MET A 1 36.95 58.50 -1.20
CA MET A 1 36.87 58.44 0.25
C MET A 1 35.67 57.61 0.63
N PHE A 2 35.86 56.33 0.97
CA PHE A 2 34.78 55.47 1.40
C PHE A 2 34.98 55.17 2.90
N THR A 3 33.99 55.56 3.68
CA THR A 3 33.99 55.38 5.12
C THR A 3 33.35 54.02 5.46
N ILE A 4 34.13 53.08 6.00
CA ILE A 4 33.66 51.79 6.48
C ILE A 4 33.20 51.98 7.93
N ILE A 5 31.88 51.80 8.17
CA ILE A 5 31.29 51.76 9.51
C ILE A 5 31.30 50.31 9.98
N SER A 6 32.17 50.00 10.94
CA SER A 6 32.23 48.68 11.62
C SER A 6 31.18 48.68 12.74
N ILE A 7 30.12 47.87 12.57
CA ILE A 7 29.14 47.61 13.62
C ILE A 7 29.60 46.37 14.40
N LEU A 8 30.14 46.58 15.58
CA LEU A 8 30.43 45.52 16.57
C LEU A 8 29.13 45.12 17.29
N GLY A 9 28.48 44.06 16.79
CA GLY A 9 27.33 43.48 17.46
C GLY A 9 27.75 42.55 18.59
N SER A 10 27.47 42.95 19.84
CA SER A 10 27.69 42.13 21.04
C SER A 10 26.72 40.95 21.07
N PHE A 11 27.19 39.74 20.77
CA PHE A 11 26.41 38.52 20.97
C PHE A 11 26.34 38.18 22.48
N LYS A 12 25.17 38.43 23.10
CA LYS A 12 24.86 37.87 24.42
C LYS A 12 24.60 36.38 24.28
N LYS A 13 25.44 35.56 24.95
CA LYS A 13 25.22 34.11 25.08
C LYS A 13 23.88 33.84 25.77
N PRO A 14 23.01 32.98 25.21
CA PRO A 14 21.80 32.56 25.90
C PRO A 14 22.18 31.63 27.06
N THR A 15 21.70 31.95 28.26
CA THR A 15 21.75 31.11 29.46
C THR A 15 20.96 29.82 29.22
N PRO A 16 21.45 28.62 29.58
CA PRO A 16 20.72 27.39 29.47
C PRO A 16 19.52 27.41 30.43
N LYS A 17 18.30 27.31 29.86
CA LYS A 17 17.09 27.06 30.65
C LYS A 17 17.18 25.67 31.27
N VAL A 18 17.08 25.61 32.60
CA VAL A 18 16.90 24.38 33.36
C VAL A 18 15.63 23.70 32.84
N VAL A 19 15.80 22.56 32.21
CA VAL A 19 14.67 21.71 31.76
C VAL A 19 14.13 21.02 33.00
N GLU A 20 12.97 21.49 33.49
CA GLU A 20 12.19 20.85 34.54
C GLU A 20 11.83 19.45 34.06
N LYS A 21 12.26 18.41 34.80
CA LYS A 21 11.94 17.01 34.51
C LYS A 21 10.43 16.81 34.65
N ILE A 22 9.74 16.76 33.50
CA ILE A 22 8.34 16.31 33.46
C ILE A 22 8.33 14.84 33.88
N PRO A 23 7.55 14.45 34.91
CA PRO A 23 7.42 13.04 35.28
C PRO A 23 6.75 12.29 34.11
N ILE A 24 7.47 11.35 33.54
CA ILE A 24 6.95 10.43 32.52
C ILE A 24 5.92 9.56 33.22
N PRO A 25 4.63 9.60 32.82
CA PRO A 25 3.66 8.67 33.36
C PRO A 25 4.04 7.25 32.96
N THR A 26 4.46 6.45 33.92
CA THR A 26 4.72 5.00 33.75
C THR A 26 3.38 4.27 33.66
N SER A 27 2.60 4.56 32.64
CA SER A 27 1.51 3.68 32.22
C SER A 27 2.14 2.60 31.33
N ARG A 28 2.42 1.46 31.95
CA ARG A 28 2.70 0.21 31.25
C ARG A 28 1.62 0.02 30.19
N PRO A 29 1.95 -0.11 28.90
CA PRO A 29 0.92 -0.42 27.90
C PRO A 29 0.28 -1.73 28.33
N THR A 30 -1.01 -1.69 28.63
CA THR A 30 -1.82 -2.90 28.76
C THR A 30 -1.64 -3.65 27.45
N GLU A 31 -1.09 -4.86 27.50
CA GLU A 31 -1.05 -5.74 26.33
C GLU A 31 -2.47 -5.83 25.77
N LYS A 32 -2.70 -5.11 24.65
CA LYS A 32 -3.87 -5.36 23.84
C LYS A 32 -3.78 -6.83 23.46
N LYS A 33 -4.79 -7.62 23.84
CA LYS A 33 -4.99 -8.95 23.29
C LYS A 33 -4.81 -8.81 21.78
N LYS A 34 -3.78 -9.47 21.23
CA LYS A 34 -3.67 -9.65 19.77
C LYS A 34 -4.97 -10.29 19.35
N ASP A 35 -5.75 -9.58 18.58
CA ASP A 35 -7.02 -10.09 18.10
C ASP A 35 -6.69 -11.30 17.20
N ALA A 36 -7.26 -12.45 17.55
CA ALA A 36 -7.13 -13.70 16.79
C ALA A 36 -7.58 -13.57 15.33
N PHE A 37 -8.19 -12.43 14.96
CA PHE A 37 -8.61 -12.04 13.65
C PHE A 37 -7.43 -11.62 12.74
N GLU A 38 -6.42 -10.91 13.27
CA GLU A 38 -5.24 -10.50 12.49
C GLU A 38 -4.37 -11.71 12.12
N GLU A 39 -4.22 -12.67 13.02
CA GLU A 39 -3.38 -13.85 12.82
C GLU A 39 -3.94 -14.78 11.72
N LYS A 40 -5.24 -15.02 11.71
CA LYS A 40 -5.90 -15.84 10.66
C LYS A 40 -5.83 -15.21 9.26
N ASN A 41 -5.95 -13.89 9.17
CA ASN A 41 -5.87 -13.20 7.88
C ASN A 41 -4.45 -13.22 7.32
N PHE A 42 -3.44 -13.12 8.19
CA PHE A 42 -2.05 -13.17 7.77
C PHE A 42 -1.64 -14.56 7.27
N ASP A 43 -2.04 -15.62 7.95
CA ASP A 43 -1.75 -17.01 7.53
C ASP A 43 -2.41 -17.33 6.19
N SER A 44 -3.67 -16.90 5.98
CA SER A 44 -4.33 -17.08 4.68
C SER A 44 -3.66 -16.29 3.56
N PHE A 45 -3.11 -15.12 3.85
CA PHE A 45 -2.33 -14.33 2.90
C PHE A 45 -1.03 -15.04 2.50
N ILE A 46 -0.30 -15.58 3.48
CA ILE A 46 0.93 -16.34 3.23
C ILE A 46 0.65 -17.58 2.38
N ASP A 47 -0.45 -18.29 2.64
CA ASP A 47 -0.86 -19.46 1.85
C ASP A 47 -1.19 -19.08 0.40
N ILE A 48 -1.86 -17.96 0.17
CA ILE A 48 -2.14 -17.42 -1.17
C ILE A 48 -0.83 -17.10 -1.91
N VAL A 49 0.14 -16.49 -1.22
CA VAL A 49 1.44 -16.14 -1.82
C VAL A 49 2.23 -17.38 -2.20
N ASN A 50 2.29 -18.37 -1.31
CA ASN A 50 3.13 -19.56 -1.47
C ASN A 50 2.57 -20.59 -2.46
N ASN A 51 1.24 -20.66 -2.62
CA ASN A 51 0.55 -21.67 -3.41
C ASN A 51 0.03 -21.13 -4.77
N ARG A 52 0.58 -20.04 -5.28
CA ARG A 52 0.15 -19.50 -6.56
C ARG A 52 0.47 -20.41 -7.73
N PRO A 53 -0.53 -20.75 -8.56
CA PRO A 53 -0.27 -21.51 -9.77
C PRO A 53 0.56 -20.70 -10.76
N THR A 54 1.42 -21.37 -11.51
CA THR A 54 2.23 -20.74 -12.56
C THR A 54 1.31 -20.15 -13.65
N PRO A 55 1.47 -18.87 -14.03
CA PRO A 55 0.72 -18.29 -15.12
C PRO A 55 1.08 -18.91 -16.47
N ALA A 56 0.18 -18.83 -17.46
CA ALA A 56 0.49 -19.17 -18.83
C ALA A 56 1.66 -18.32 -19.36
N LEU A 57 2.43 -18.82 -20.31
CA LEU A 57 3.61 -18.14 -20.85
C LEU A 57 3.27 -16.74 -21.38
N GLU A 58 2.10 -16.59 -22.02
CA GLU A 58 1.63 -15.31 -22.55
C GLU A 58 1.40 -14.29 -21.43
N ASP A 59 0.72 -14.67 -20.36
CA ASP A 59 0.48 -13.80 -19.19
C ASP A 59 1.79 -13.47 -18.45
N ALA A 60 2.74 -14.42 -18.40
CA ALA A 60 4.06 -14.18 -17.84
C ALA A 60 4.85 -13.14 -18.65
N THR A 61 4.75 -13.18 -19.99
CA THR A 61 5.37 -12.21 -20.90
C THR A 61 4.77 -10.82 -20.67
N LYS A 62 3.44 -10.69 -20.65
CA LYS A 62 2.74 -9.42 -20.38
C LYS A 62 3.09 -8.83 -19.02
N ARG A 63 3.22 -9.69 -18.01
CA ARG A 63 3.70 -9.29 -16.69
C ARG A 63 5.09 -8.67 -16.77
N GLN A 64 6.01 -9.30 -17.50
CA GLN A 64 7.36 -8.79 -17.66
C GLN A 64 7.38 -7.46 -18.45
N GLU A 65 6.51 -7.28 -19.44
CA GLU A 65 6.35 -6.03 -20.18
C GLU A 65 5.90 -4.89 -19.26
N LEU A 66 4.89 -5.13 -18.39
CA LEU A 66 4.46 -4.13 -17.40
C LEU A 66 5.61 -3.74 -16.44
N ILE A 67 6.35 -4.70 -15.93
CA ILE A 67 7.48 -4.45 -15.03
C ILE A 67 8.59 -3.69 -15.74
N SER A 68 8.85 -4.04 -17.00
CA SER A 68 9.87 -3.38 -17.83
C SER A 68 9.49 -1.92 -18.16
N SER A 69 8.21 -1.60 -18.30
CA SER A 69 7.74 -0.22 -18.51
C SER A 69 8.08 0.71 -17.35
N LEU A 70 8.25 0.16 -16.15
CA LEU A 70 8.74 0.85 -14.95
C LEU A 70 10.28 0.82 -14.81
N GLY A 71 11.01 0.34 -15.83
CA GLY A 71 12.46 0.14 -15.75
C GLY A 71 12.87 -0.90 -14.71
N ASN A 72 12.03 -1.91 -14.47
CA ASN A 72 12.20 -2.95 -13.45
C ASN A 72 12.37 -2.38 -12.01
N LYS A 73 11.65 -1.32 -11.70
CA LYS A 73 11.65 -0.65 -10.39
C LYS A 73 10.24 -0.65 -9.81
N THR A 74 10.14 -0.44 -8.49
CA THR A 74 8.88 -0.09 -7.84
C THR A 74 8.32 1.18 -8.46
N GLY A 75 7.01 1.20 -8.75
CA GLY A 75 6.37 2.36 -9.35
C GLY A 75 4.87 2.19 -9.57
N ILE A 76 4.21 3.30 -9.87
CA ILE A 76 2.79 3.36 -10.17
C ILE A 76 2.59 3.05 -11.66
N LEU A 77 1.72 2.10 -11.95
CA LEU A 77 1.32 1.70 -13.30
C LEU A 77 0.10 2.49 -13.80
N MET A 78 -0.83 2.78 -12.88
CA MET A 78 -2.06 3.52 -13.16
C MET A 78 -2.58 4.16 -11.88
N GLN A 79 -3.16 5.34 -11.98
CA GLN A 79 -3.87 6.01 -10.91
C GLN A 79 -5.01 6.84 -11.46
N ASN A 80 -6.18 6.77 -10.78
CA ASN A 80 -7.34 7.64 -10.99
C ASN A 80 -8.02 7.92 -9.64
N ASP A 81 -9.24 8.45 -9.67
CA ASP A 81 -9.99 8.80 -8.45
C ASP A 81 -10.51 7.55 -7.69
N SER A 82 -10.54 6.39 -8.33
CA SER A 82 -11.08 5.14 -7.77
C SER A 82 -10.01 4.20 -7.26
N ILE A 83 -8.87 4.13 -7.96
CA ILE A 83 -7.79 3.16 -7.68
C ILE A 83 -6.40 3.71 -7.99
N GLN A 84 -5.40 3.14 -7.31
CA GLN A 84 -4.00 3.21 -7.70
C GLN A 84 -3.46 1.79 -7.86
N ILE A 85 -2.84 1.49 -9.01
CA ILE A 85 -2.16 0.21 -9.27
C ILE A 85 -0.66 0.46 -9.21
N SER A 86 0.03 -0.27 -8.35
CA SER A 86 1.47 -0.18 -8.14
C SER A 86 2.14 -1.54 -8.29
N TYR A 87 3.39 -1.54 -8.74
CA TYR A 87 4.26 -2.71 -8.67
C TYR A 87 5.31 -2.50 -7.59
N LEU A 88 5.47 -3.47 -6.70
CA LEU A 88 6.46 -3.49 -5.64
C LEU A 88 7.57 -4.48 -5.96
N LYS A 89 8.74 -3.98 -6.37
CA LYS A 89 9.88 -4.82 -6.76
C LYS A 89 10.37 -5.73 -5.62
N GLY A 90 10.37 -5.23 -4.38
CA GLY A 90 10.91 -5.95 -3.23
C GLY A 90 10.22 -7.27 -2.93
N VAL A 91 8.90 -7.32 -3.12
CA VAL A 91 8.05 -8.51 -2.94
C VAL A 91 7.57 -9.10 -4.26
N ASN A 92 7.86 -8.41 -5.38
CA ASN A 92 7.52 -8.82 -6.74
C ASN A 92 6.00 -8.95 -6.98
N ASP A 93 5.21 -8.07 -6.36
CA ASP A 93 3.74 -8.08 -6.35
C ASP A 93 3.15 -6.81 -6.97
N PHE A 94 1.92 -6.92 -7.45
CA PHE A 94 1.08 -5.78 -7.81
C PHE A 94 0.11 -5.49 -6.67
N GLU A 95 0.00 -4.22 -6.32
CA GLU A 95 -0.94 -3.74 -5.32
C GLU A 95 -1.97 -2.83 -5.97
N VAL A 96 -3.23 -3.00 -5.60
CA VAL A 96 -4.33 -2.13 -5.98
C VAL A 96 -4.90 -1.48 -4.75
N GLU A 97 -4.57 -0.21 -4.54
CA GLU A 97 -5.19 0.61 -3.51
C GLU A 97 -6.55 1.11 -4.00
N ILE A 98 -7.58 0.84 -3.22
CA ILE A 98 -8.94 1.33 -3.45
C ILE A 98 -9.10 2.68 -2.76
N LEU A 99 -9.46 3.71 -3.54
CA LEU A 99 -9.55 5.10 -3.11
C LEU A 99 -11.00 5.59 -2.96
N THR A 100 -11.99 4.76 -3.34
CA THR A 100 -13.42 5.09 -3.30
C THR A 100 -14.22 4.09 -2.48
N ASN A 101 -15.35 4.54 -1.91
CA ASN A 101 -16.28 3.67 -1.18
C ASN A 101 -17.06 2.71 -2.09
N ASP A 102 -17.08 2.94 -3.40
CA ASP A 102 -17.61 1.98 -4.38
C ASP A 102 -16.55 0.93 -4.73
N VAL A 103 -16.32 0.03 -3.76
CA VAL A 103 -15.32 -1.02 -3.85
C VAL A 103 -15.51 -1.94 -5.04
N ALA A 104 -16.77 -2.30 -5.36
CA ALA A 104 -17.07 -3.21 -6.47
C ALA A 104 -16.68 -2.59 -7.82
N LYS A 105 -16.98 -1.30 -8.00
CA LYS A 105 -16.57 -0.54 -9.19
C LYS A 105 -15.05 -0.47 -9.27
N ALA A 106 -14.37 -0.10 -8.17
CA ALA A 106 -12.93 0.01 -8.12
C ALA A 106 -12.22 -1.32 -8.48
N GLN A 107 -12.69 -2.44 -7.94
CA GLN A 107 -12.18 -3.77 -8.30
C GLN A 107 -12.40 -4.10 -9.77
N SER A 108 -13.56 -3.73 -10.33
CA SER A 108 -13.85 -3.92 -11.75
C SER A 108 -12.93 -3.09 -12.65
N GLU A 109 -12.63 -1.85 -12.27
CA GLU A 109 -11.69 -0.98 -12.99
C GLU A 109 -10.27 -1.55 -13.00
N ALA A 110 -9.81 -2.10 -11.86
CA ALA A 110 -8.51 -2.76 -11.81
C ALA A 110 -8.43 -3.99 -12.71
N VAL A 111 -9.47 -4.83 -12.71
CA VAL A 111 -9.57 -5.99 -13.60
C VAL A 111 -9.58 -5.54 -15.08
N ALA A 112 -10.32 -4.48 -15.41
CA ALA A 112 -10.36 -3.92 -16.75
C ALA A 112 -8.99 -3.47 -17.21
N TYR A 113 -8.22 -2.78 -16.36
CA TYR A 113 -6.84 -2.38 -16.66
C TYR A 113 -5.96 -3.56 -17.07
N PHE A 114 -5.93 -4.65 -16.29
CA PHE A 114 -5.14 -5.82 -16.64
C PHE A 114 -5.65 -6.52 -17.91
N THR A 115 -6.98 -6.54 -18.12
CA THR A 115 -7.58 -7.08 -19.35
C THR A 115 -7.19 -6.26 -20.59
N GLU A 116 -7.14 -4.93 -20.50
CA GLU A 116 -6.67 -4.04 -21.56
C GLU A 116 -5.17 -4.22 -21.84
N LYS A 117 -4.38 -4.58 -20.84
CA LYS A 117 -2.98 -5.00 -21.02
C LYS A 117 -2.85 -6.41 -21.61
N GLY A 118 -3.96 -7.06 -21.92
CA GLY A 118 -4.04 -8.33 -22.61
C GLY A 118 -3.96 -9.56 -21.71
N PHE A 119 -4.07 -9.43 -20.38
CA PHE A 119 -4.12 -10.59 -19.50
C PHE A 119 -5.45 -11.34 -19.66
N SER A 120 -5.39 -12.66 -19.65
CA SER A 120 -6.56 -13.51 -19.55
C SER A 120 -7.15 -13.44 -18.12
N LYS A 121 -8.44 -13.81 -17.95
CA LYS A 121 -9.03 -13.92 -16.61
C LYS A 121 -8.28 -14.90 -15.72
N ASP A 122 -7.86 -16.04 -16.27
CA ASP A 122 -7.05 -17.02 -15.55
C ASP A 122 -5.66 -16.47 -15.22
N GLY A 123 -5.07 -15.68 -16.13
CA GLY A 123 -3.83 -14.95 -15.92
C GLY A 123 -3.92 -13.96 -14.77
N ILE A 124 -4.99 -13.16 -14.70
CA ILE A 124 -5.22 -12.22 -13.60
C ILE A 124 -5.29 -12.95 -12.25
N CYS A 125 -5.98 -14.10 -12.18
CA CYS A 125 -6.05 -14.90 -10.96
C CYS A 125 -4.70 -15.49 -10.52
N LYS A 126 -3.76 -15.63 -11.45
CA LYS A 126 -2.41 -16.14 -11.19
C LYS A 126 -1.38 -15.03 -10.99
N LEU A 127 -1.75 -13.78 -11.24
CA LEU A 127 -0.90 -12.64 -10.90
C LEU A 127 -0.74 -12.52 -9.38
N PRO A 128 0.44 -12.10 -8.92
CA PRO A 128 0.63 -11.65 -7.54
C PRO A 128 -0.04 -10.28 -7.37
N LEU A 129 -1.36 -10.27 -7.28
CA LEU A 129 -2.21 -9.09 -7.24
C LEU A 129 -3.02 -9.06 -5.96
N PHE A 130 -2.94 -7.95 -5.22
CA PHE A 130 -3.66 -7.75 -3.97
C PHE A 130 -4.43 -6.45 -3.98
N PHE A 131 -5.67 -6.51 -3.48
CA PHE A 131 -6.47 -5.34 -3.20
C PHE A 131 -6.35 -4.95 -1.73
N PHE A 132 -6.20 -3.67 -1.48
CA PHE A 132 -6.30 -3.10 -0.13
C PHE A 132 -7.04 -1.77 -0.19
N ALA A 133 -7.60 -1.37 0.94
CA ALA A 133 -8.36 -0.13 1.05
C ALA A 133 -7.44 0.99 1.53
N SER A 134 -7.60 2.20 0.99
CA SER A 134 -7.04 3.39 1.62
C SER A 134 -7.61 3.55 3.05
N PRO A 135 -6.94 4.28 3.96
CA PRO A 135 -7.42 4.45 5.33
C PRO A 135 -8.88 4.92 5.41
N GLN A 136 -9.30 5.86 4.57
CA GLN A 136 -10.66 6.38 4.55
C GLN A 136 -11.69 5.33 4.11
N VAL A 137 -11.34 4.53 3.10
CA VAL A 137 -12.19 3.42 2.62
C VAL A 137 -12.26 2.31 3.65
N TYR A 138 -11.14 2.00 4.31
CA TYR A 138 -11.09 1.02 5.38
C TYR A 138 -12.03 1.40 6.55
N ASP A 139 -11.97 2.65 7.01
CA ASP A 139 -12.84 3.16 8.07
C ASP A 139 -14.33 3.06 7.65
N HIS A 140 -14.65 3.39 6.40
CA HIS A 140 -16.01 3.25 5.85
C HIS A 140 -16.48 1.79 5.85
N LEU A 141 -15.64 0.87 5.41
CA LEU A 141 -15.96 -0.56 5.40
C LEU A 141 -16.20 -1.09 6.82
N GLN A 142 -15.35 -0.72 7.78
CA GLN A 142 -15.52 -1.09 9.18
C GLN A 142 -16.83 -0.58 9.76
N ALA A 143 -17.17 0.70 9.51
CA ALA A 143 -18.41 1.31 9.99
C ALA A 143 -19.67 0.61 9.44
N ASN A 144 -19.58 -0.04 8.27
CA ASN A 144 -20.69 -0.73 7.61
C ASN A 144 -20.62 -2.27 7.75
N ASN A 145 -19.74 -2.81 8.59
CA ASN A 145 -19.47 -4.25 8.73
C ASN A 145 -19.21 -4.96 7.38
N GLN A 146 -18.51 -4.26 6.49
CA GLN A 146 -18.10 -4.79 5.19
C GLN A 146 -16.64 -5.20 5.24
N THR A 147 -16.28 -6.20 4.40
CA THR A 147 -14.89 -6.67 4.26
C THR A 147 -14.45 -6.53 2.81
N LEU A 148 -13.21 -6.11 2.62
CA LEU A 148 -12.58 -6.12 1.31
C LEU A 148 -11.99 -7.50 1.03
N LYS A 149 -12.30 -8.07 -0.15
CA LYS A 149 -11.61 -9.25 -0.65
C LYS A 149 -10.25 -8.86 -1.22
N ALA A 150 -9.21 -9.57 -0.82
CA ALA A 150 -7.84 -9.30 -1.25
C ALA A 150 -7.58 -9.67 -2.72
N THR A 151 -8.44 -10.49 -3.33
CA THR A 151 -8.34 -10.95 -4.72
C THR A 151 -9.65 -10.71 -5.47
N PRO A 152 -9.64 -10.67 -6.83
CA PRO A 152 -10.86 -10.56 -7.61
C PRO A 152 -11.85 -11.71 -7.31
N GLU A 153 -13.15 -11.38 -7.20
CA GLU A 153 -14.18 -12.35 -6.79
C GLU A 153 -14.25 -13.58 -7.70
N PHE A 154 -14.04 -13.41 -9.00
CA PHE A 154 -14.07 -14.51 -9.97
C PHE A 154 -12.89 -15.49 -9.81
N CYS A 155 -11.86 -15.14 -9.06
CA CYS A 155 -10.72 -16.01 -8.77
C CYS A 155 -10.99 -17.02 -7.64
N GLU A 156 -12.00 -16.78 -6.81
CA GLU A 156 -12.34 -17.64 -5.66
C GLU A 156 -13.19 -18.87 -6.05
N LYS A 157 -13.69 -18.92 -7.31
CA LYS A 157 -14.59 -19.99 -7.78
C LYS A 157 -13.84 -21.11 -8.51
N LYS A 158 -12.94 -21.78 -7.81
CA LYS A 158 -12.41 -23.08 -8.30
C LYS A 158 -12.46 -24.14 -7.22
#